data_44fad06107590685920e44a16682a114
#
_entry.id   44fad06107590685920e44a16682a114
#
_cell.length_a   1.000
_cell.length_b   1.000
_cell.length_c   1.000
_cell.angle_alpha   90.00
_cell.angle_beta   90.00
_cell.angle_gamma   90.00
#
_symmetry.space_group_name_H-M   'P 1'
#
loop_
_entity.id
_entity.type
_entity.pdbx_description
1 polymer ?
#
loop_
_entity_poly.entity_id
_entity_poly.type
_entity_poly.pdbx_seq_one_letter_code
_entity_poly.pdbx_strand_id
1 'polypeptide(L)'
;MQFRELGLRIDGWADLVDGAGERANDALLHVADIIAKKGNPLLSCQRVAFSTGLSSPRERPFLLMKLESGAAITVHVGAVGKDLYASWNLYVRPVINWKVLGLMAGVAVGVNALLVLASLMAGFSMAAGSFIAGSWVMLGSFMGGLLSFGITLALFFALAGILSRIVLGNALAFAFKELTPLDDDDIAAMALTVHHSMLRALDHVGVDIEVLRLKEQFRSGARERSF
;
A
#
# COMPACT_ATOMS: atom_id res chain seq x y z
N MET A 1 12.51 6.43 -9.68
CA MET A 1 11.40 5.95 -8.84
C MET A 1 11.79 4.64 -8.17
N GLN A 2 11.40 4.40 -6.93
CA GLN A 2 11.70 3.16 -6.21
C GLN A 2 10.43 2.32 -6.06
N PHE A 3 10.56 0.97 -6.12
CA PHE A 3 9.41 0.07 -5.91
C PHE A 3 8.74 0.22 -4.54
N ARG A 4 9.48 0.63 -3.51
CA ARG A 4 8.94 0.94 -2.18
C ARG A 4 7.83 2.00 -2.18
N GLU A 5 7.85 2.91 -3.15
CA GLU A 5 6.84 3.98 -3.27
C GLU A 5 5.49 3.46 -3.78
N LEU A 6 5.46 2.25 -4.36
CA LEU A 6 4.24 1.65 -4.90
C LEU A 6 3.37 0.96 -3.83
N GLY A 7 3.94 0.61 -2.67
CA GLY A 7 3.25 -0.10 -1.61
C GLY A 7 3.65 -1.57 -1.48
N LEU A 8 2.74 -2.38 -0.94
CA LEU A 8 2.95 -3.81 -0.76
C LEU A 8 2.60 -4.57 -2.04
N ARG A 9 3.48 -5.47 -2.46
CA ARG A 9 3.18 -6.39 -3.55
C ARG A 9 2.21 -7.45 -3.02
N ILE A 10 1.04 -7.55 -3.65
CA ILE A 10 -0.01 -8.50 -3.26
C ILE A 10 -0.15 -9.65 -4.25
N ASP A 11 0.16 -9.40 -5.53
CA ASP A 11 0.07 -10.42 -6.58
C ASP A 11 1.10 -10.16 -7.69
N GLY A 12 1.25 -11.10 -8.60
CA GLY A 12 2.11 -10.95 -9.76
C GLY A 12 2.33 -12.26 -10.50
N TRP A 13 2.67 -12.10 -11.76
CA TRP A 13 3.01 -13.18 -12.66
C TRP A 13 4.37 -12.92 -13.31
N ALA A 14 5.13 -13.97 -13.56
CA ALA A 14 6.38 -13.89 -14.30
C ALA A 14 6.66 -15.21 -15.02
N ASP A 15 7.16 -15.11 -16.24
CA ASP A 15 7.65 -16.26 -16.98
C ASP A 15 8.85 -15.91 -17.86
N LEU A 16 9.58 -16.94 -18.26
CA LEU A 16 10.73 -16.88 -19.16
C LEU A 16 10.40 -17.69 -20.42
N VAL A 17 10.58 -17.05 -21.57
CA VAL A 17 10.34 -17.63 -22.89
C VAL A 17 11.67 -17.77 -23.63
N ASP A 18 12.02 -18.99 -23.98
CA ASP A 18 13.29 -19.32 -24.60
C ASP A 18 13.41 -18.69 -26.01
N GLY A 19 14.58 -18.15 -26.33
CA GLY A 19 14.95 -17.68 -27.65
C GLY A 19 14.23 -16.44 -28.20
N ALA A 20 13.38 -15.77 -27.39
CA ALA A 20 12.60 -14.62 -27.82
C ALA A 20 13.15 -13.26 -27.32
N GLY A 21 14.34 -13.21 -26.76
CA GLY A 21 14.91 -12.03 -26.09
C GLY A 21 15.01 -10.79 -26.99
N GLU A 22 15.29 -10.95 -28.27
CA GLU A 22 15.41 -9.84 -29.21
C GLU A 22 14.07 -9.10 -29.43
N ARG A 23 12.94 -9.78 -29.20
CA ARG A 23 11.59 -9.23 -29.36
C ARG A 23 11.04 -8.54 -28.11
N ALA A 24 11.81 -8.50 -27.03
CA ALA A 24 11.32 -8.00 -25.74
C ALA A 24 10.86 -6.53 -25.77
N ASN A 25 11.54 -5.67 -26.51
CA ASN A 25 11.14 -4.27 -26.63
C ASN A 25 9.86 -4.11 -27.44
N ASP A 26 9.68 -4.88 -28.51
CA ASP A 26 8.49 -4.86 -29.35
C ASP A 26 7.28 -5.38 -28.55
N ALA A 27 7.46 -6.45 -27.79
CA ALA A 27 6.43 -6.95 -26.89
C ALA A 27 6.00 -5.90 -25.86
N LEU A 28 6.95 -5.18 -25.22
CA LEU A 28 6.63 -4.14 -24.24
C LEU A 28 5.85 -2.97 -24.88
N LEU A 29 6.26 -2.54 -26.07
CA LEU A 29 5.56 -1.49 -26.83
C LEU A 29 4.14 -1.94 -27.21
N HIS A 30 3.98 -3.19 -27.61
CA HIS A 30 2.67 -3.73 -27.99
C HIS A 30 1.73 -3.87 -26.79
N VAL A 31 2.25 -4.26 -25.61
CA VAL A 31 1.46 -4.20 -24.35
C VAL A 31 0.94 -2.79 -24.10
N ALA A 32 1.81 -1.78 -24.22
CA ALA A 32 1.41 -0.39 -24.02
C ALA A 32 0.31 0.05 -25.00
N ASP A 33 0.44 -0.31 -26.29
CA ASP A 33 -0.54 -0.01 -27.33
C ASP A 33 -1.90 -0.68 -27.08
N ILE A 34 -1.91 -1.98 -26.70
CA ILE A 34 -3.15 -2.69 -26.38
C ILE A 34 -3.86 -2.03 -25.19
N ILE A 35 -3.12 -1.67 -24.14
CA ILE A 35 -3.69 -1.04 -22.94
C ILE A 35 -4.24 0.34 -23.28
N ALA A 36 -3.50 1.14 -24.08
CA ALA A 36 -3.95 2.46 -24.51
C ALA A 36 -5.22 2.38 -25.36
N LYS A 37 -5.32 1.39 -26.27
CA LYS A 37 -6.51 1.16 -27.10
C LYS A 37 -7.76 0.75 -26.33
N LYS A 38 -7.59 0.11 -25.16
CA LYS A 38 -8.73 -0.23 -24.28
C LYS A 38 -9.40 0.98 -23.66
N GLY A 39 -8.71 2.13 -23.61
CA GLY A 39 -9.31 3.43 -23.29
C GLY A 39 -9.96 3.50 -21.91
N ASN A 40 -9.45 2.73 -20.92
CA ASN A 40 -10.00 2.80 -19.57
C ASN A 40 -9.62 4.14 -18.91
N PRO A 41 -10.60 5.04 -18.64
CA PRO A 41 -10.31 6.36 -18.09
C PRO A 41 -9.73 6.34 -16.69
N LEU A 42 -9.92 5.23 -15.95
CA LEU A 42 -9.42 5.05 -14.59
C LEU A 42 -7.95 4.60 -14.56
N LEU A 43 -7.38 4.25 -15.72
CA LEU A 43 -6.02 3.74 -15.85
C LEU A 43 -5.08 4.79 -16.44
N SER A 44 -4.19 5.34 -15.61
CA SER A 44 -3.05 6.09 -16.13
C SER A 44 -1.90 5.14 -16.44
N CYS A 45 -1.50 5.02 -17.72
CA CYS A 45 -0.35 4.22 -18.13
C CYS A 45 0.85 5.13 -18.40
N GLN A 46 1.96 4.88 -17.74
CA GLN A 46 3.20 5.65 -17.90
C GLN A 46 4.39 4.71 -18.07
N ARG A 47 5.30 5.07 -18.99
CA ARG A 47 6.60 4.39 -19.08
C ARG A 47 7.55 5.02 -18.07
N VAL A 48 8.07 4.22 -17.15
CA VAL A 48 8.96 4.65 -16.07
C VAL A 48 10.20 3.78 -16.04
N ALA A 49 11.34 4.34 -15.62
CA ALA A 49 12.53 3.58 -15.34
C ALA A 49 12.64 3.37 -13.81
N PHE A 50 12.81 2.12 -13.41
CA PHE A 50 13.13 1.78 -12.03
C PHE A 50 14.59 1.44 -11.91
N SER A 51 15.26 2.05 -10.94
CA SER A 51 16.61 1.67 -10.56
C SER A 51 16.58 0.40 -9.73
N THR A 52 17.25 -0.64 -10.20
CA THR A 52 17.34 -1.94 -9.53
C THR A 52 18.80 -2.23 -9.20
N GLY A 53 19.04 -2.68 -7.97
CA GLY A 53 20.36 -3.04 -7.49
C GLY A 53 20.93 -2.09 -6.45
N LEU A 54 21.54 -2.65 -5.40
CA LEU A 54 22.14 -1.90 -4.29
C LEU A 54 23.56 -1.40 -4.63
N SER A 55 24.32 -2.17 -5.42
CA SER A 55 25.73 -1.90 -5.72
C SER A 55 26.01 -1.38 -7.13
N SER A 56 25.13 -1.65 -8.08
CA SER A 56 25.17 -1.06 -9.41
C SER A 56 23.74 -0.83 -9.92
N PRO A 57 23.22 0.39 -9.81
CA PRO A 57 21.86 0.70 -10.23
C PRO A 57 21.74 0.52 -11.74
N ARG A 58 20.95 -0.47 -12.16
CA ARG A 58 20.55 -0.64 -13.56
C ARG A 58 19.13 -0.12 -13.70
N GLU A 59 18.95 0.81 -14.61
CA GLU A 59 17.63 1.27 -14.98
C GLU A 59 16.98 0.26 -15.93
N ARG A 60 15.78 -0.19 -15.55
CA ARG A 60 14.96 -1.05 -16.39
C ARG A 60 13.66 -0.34 -16.74
N PRO A 61 13.22 -0.41 -18.00
CA PRO A 61 11.94 0.16 -18.40
C PRO A 61 10.79 -0.70 -17.87
N PHE A 62 9.79 -0.03 -17.31
CA PHE A 62 8.55 -0.62 -16.88
C PHE A 62 7.39 0.21 -17.41
N LEU A 63 6.25 -0.43 -17.66
CA LEU A 63 4.99 0.26 -17.76
C LEU A 63 4.37 0.28 -16.36
N LEU A 64 4.07 1.47 -15.87
CA LEU A 64 3.40 1.69 -14.60
C LEU A 64 1.97 2.11 -14.88
N MET A 65 1.03 1.35 -14.36
CA MET A 65 -0.39 1.65 -14.37
C MET A 65 -0.84 1.93 -12.96
N LYS A 66 -1.63 2.99 -12.77
CA LYS A 66 -2.16 3.38 -11.46
C LYS A 66 -3.66 3.53 -11.55
N LEU A 67 -4.33 3.06 -10.49
CA LEU A 67 -5.73 3.37 -10.21
C LEU A 67 -5.84 4.48 -9.15
N GLU A 68 -6.96 5.19 -9.16
CA GLU A 68 -7.29 6.18 -8.12
C GLU A 68 -7.43 5.57 -6.72
N SER A 69 -7.80 4.27 -6.64
CA SER A 69 -7.88 3.51 -5.38
C SER A 69 -6.53 3.31 -4.67
N GLY A 70 -5.41 3.71 -5.31
CA GLY A 70 -4.06 3.53 -4.76
C GLY A 70 -3.41 2.21 -5.18
N ALA A 71 -4.07 1.41 -6.02
CA ALA A 71 -3.45 0.24 -6.63
C ALA A 71 -2.56 0.64 -7.81
N ALA A 72 -1.48 -0.11 -8.01
CA ALA A 72 -0.54 0.08 -9.11
C ALA A 72 -0.09 -1.27 -9.66
N ILE A 73 -0.02 -1.39 -10.99
CA ILE A 73 0.60 -2.54 -11.64
C ILE A 73 1.84 -2.08 -12.38
N THR A 74 2.92 -2.82 -12.21
CA THR A 74 4.13 -2.67 -13.03
C THR A 74 4.21 -3.83 -14.01
N VAL A 75 4.44 -3.54 -15.27
CA VAL A 75 4.72 -4.54 -16.32
C VAL A 75 6.14 -4.36 -16.79
N HIS A 76 6.85 -5.45 -16.87
CA HIS A 76 8.21 -5.50 -17.41
C HIS A 76 8.31 -6.62 -18.43
N VAL A 77 8.85 -6.28 -19.60
CA VAL A 77 9.29 -7.24 -20.60
C VAL A 77 10.72 -6.87 -20.96
N GLY A 78 11.62 -7.81 -20.85
CA GLY A 78 13.03 -7.58 -21.06
C GLY A 78 13.76 -8.83 -21.51
N ALA A 79 14.92 -8.63 -22.16
CA ALA A 79 15.79 -9.74 -22.53
C ALA A 79 16.65 -10.20 -21.34
N VAL A 80 16.74 -11.51 -21.15
CA VAL A 80 17.64 -12.17 -20.23
C VAL A 80 18.51 -13.14 -21.02
N GLY A 81 19.66 -12.67 -21.51
CA GLY A 81 20.46 -13.39 -22.49
C GLY A 81 19.71 -13.49 -23.82
N LYS A 82 19.45 -14.71 -24.29
CA LYS A 82 18.66 -14.97 -25.52
C LYS A 82 17.15 -15.08 -25.25
N ASP A 83 16.77 -15.14 -23.99
CA ASP A 83 15.39 -15.41 -23.60
C ASP A 83 14.64 -14.11 -23.29
N LEU A 84 13.31 -14.16 -23.42
CA LEU A 84 12.41 -13.07 -23.09
C LEU A 84 11.84 -13.32 -21.70
N TYR A 85 12.08 -12.39 -20.79
CA TYR A 85 11.45 -12.36 -19.47
C TYR A 85 10.26 -11.39 -19.49
N ALA A 86 9.09 -11.90 -19.16
CA ALA A 86 7.87 -11.13 -19.04
C ALA A 86 7.32 -11.23 -17.61
N SER A 87 6.93 -10.12 -17.03
CA SER A 87 6.35 -10.09 -15.68
C SER A 87 5.41 -8.93 -15.48
N TRP A 88 4.41 -9.14 -14.63
CA TRP A 88 3.66 -8.05 -14.03
C TRP A 88 3.57 -8.25 -12.52
N ASN A 89 3.51 -7.15 -11.77
CA ASN A 89 3.37 -7.16 -10.33
C ASN A 89 2.33 -6.13 -9.92
N LEU A 90 1.40 -6.55 -9.08
CA LEU A 90 0.35 -5.73 -8.50
C LEU A 90 0.78 -5.27 -7.10
N TYR A 91 0.68 -3.97 -6.90
CA TYR A 91 0.99 -3.30 -5.64
C TYR A 91 -0.26 -2.57 -5.14
N VAL A 92 -0.48 -2.61 -3.85
CA VAL A 92 -1.52 -1.80 -3.20
C VAL A 92 -0.86 -0.94 -2.13
N ARG A 93 -1.12 0.36 -2.23
CA ARG A 93 -0.66 1.30 -1.23
C ARG A 93 -1.74 1.46 -0.16
N PRO A 94 -1.46 1.14 1.10
CA PRO A 94 -2.41 1.35 2.16
C PRO A 94 -2.71 2.85 2.30
N VAL A 95 -3.98 3.22 2.19
CA VAL A 95 -4.45 4.60 2.34
C VAL A 95 -4.76 4.86 3.80
N ILE A 96 -4.16 5.91 4.37
CA ILE A 96 -4.37 6.28 5.78
C ILE A 96 -5.82 6.76 5.99
N ASN A 97 -6.48 6.20 6.99
CA ASN A 97 -7.82 6.61 7.39
C ASN A 97 -7.77 7.83 8.34
N TRP A 98 -7.63 9.01 7.74
CA TRP A 98 -7.55 10.27 8.49
C TRP A 98 -8.80 10.53 9.37
N LYS A 99 -9.97 9.98 9.02
CA LYS A 99 -11.20 10.12 9.82
C LYS A 99 -11.06 9.38 11.15
N VAL A 100 -10.57 8.15 11.12
CA VAL A 100 -10.35 7.35 12.34
C VAL A 100 -9.25 7.96 13.18
N LEU A 101 -8.12 8.34 12.58
CA LEU A 101 -7.02 8.99 13.30
C LEU A 101 -7.45 10.34 13.90
N GLY A 102 -8.21 11.14 13.18
CA GLY A 102 -8.77 12.40 13.67
C GLY A 102 -9.75 12.21 14.82
N LEU A 103 -10.62 11.19 14.73
CA LEU A 103 -11.54 10.84 15.83
C LEU A 103 -10.77 10.42 17.09
N MET A 104 -9.75 9.56 16.93
CA MET A 104 -8.91 9.11 18.06
C MET A 104 -8.17 10.27 18.71
N ALA A 105 -7.57 11.16 17.90
CA ALA A 105 -6.93 12.37 18.40
C ALA A 105 -7.94 13.28 19.13
N GLY A 106 -9.14 13.46 18.58
CA GLY A 106 -10.22 14.25 19.19
C GLY A 106 -10.66 13.69 20.55
N VAL A 107 -10.84 12.36 20.66
CA VAL A 107 -11.15 11.71 21.93
C VAL A 107 -10.02 11.89 22.94
N ALA A 108 -8.76 11.71 22.52
CA ALA A 108 -7.61 11.91 23.39
C ALA A 108 -7.53 13.37 23.91
N VAL A 109 -7.76 14.35 23.04
CA VAL A 109 -7.84 15.77 23.44
C VAL A 109 -8.98 16.00 24.43
N GLY A 110 -10.16 15.48 24.16
CA GLY A 110 -11.34 15.63 25.04
C GLY A 110 -11.09 15.04 26.45
N VAL A 111 -10.57 13.83 26.52
CA VAL A 111 -10.24 13.19 27.81
C VAL A 111 -9.20 14.00 28.58
N ASN A 112 -8.14 14.48 27.92
CA ASN A 112 -7.12 15.31 28.56
C ASN A 112 -7.65 16.67 29.02
N ALA A 113 -8.49 17.31 28.19
CA ALA A 113 -9.13 18.58 28.58
C ALA A 113 -9.98 18.40 29.87
N LEU A 114 -10.74 17.30 29.99
CA LEU A 114 -11.49 16.98 31.19
C LEU A 114 -10.59 16.73 32.41
N LEU A 115 -9.47 16.02 32.23
CA LEU A 115 -8.52 15.78 33.31
C LEU A 115 -7.85 17.08 33.78
N VAL A 116 -7.43 17.94 32.86
CA VAL A 116 -6.88 19.26 33.18
C VAL A 116 -7.92 20.12 33.88
N LEU A 117 -9.16 20.17 33.42
CA LEU A 117 -10.24 20.90 34.05
C LEU A 117 -10.49 20.41 35.50
N ALA A 118 -10.58 19.09 35.68
CA ALA A 118 -10.74 18.49 37.00
C ALA A 118 -9.58 18.82 37.95
N SER A 119 -8.34 18.80 37.47
CA SER A 119 -7.16 19.16 38.26
C SER A 119 -7.11 20.66 38.62
N LEU A 120 -7.55 21.54 37.70
CA LEU A 120 -7.70 22.96 37.99
C LEU A 120 -8.77 23.22 39.05
N MET A 121 -9.94 22.57 38.96
CA MET A 121 -11.01 22.70 39.97
C MET A 121 -10.52 22.23 41.35
N ALA A 122 -9.79 21.11 41.41
CA ALA A 122 -9.17 20.63 42.66
C ALA A 122 -8.12 21.64 43.18
N GLY A 123 -7.32 22.23 42.28
CA GLY A 123 -6.34 23.24 42.62
C GLY A 123 -6.98 24.53 43.18
N PHE A 124 -8.08 24.98 42.62
CA PHE A 124 -8.82 26.17 43.15
C PHE A 124 -9.40 25.88 44.54
N SER A 125 -9.90 24.70 44.80
CA SER A 125 -10.41 24.35 46.13
C SER A 125 -9.30 24.36 47.20
N MET A 126 -8.06 23.97 46.84
CA MET A 126 -6.90 24.01 47.75
C MET A 126 -6.29 25.42 47.89
N ALA A 127 -6.39 26.27 46.84
CA ALA A 127 -5.84 27.60 46.81
C ALA A 127 -6.62 28.61 47.70
N ALA A 128 -7.81 28.31 48.13
CA ALA A 128 -8.59 29.13 49.05
C ALA A 128 -7.86 29.38 50.40
N GLY A 129 -6.78 28.63 50.70
CA GLY A 129 -5.95 28.81 51.90
C GLY A 129 -4.60 29.52 51.67
N SER A 130 -4.05 29.57 50.48
CA SER A 130 -2.72 30.14 50.19
C SER A 130 -2.51 30.44 48.72
N PHE A 131 -2.28 31.73 48.35
CA PHE A 131 -2.05 32.16 46.98
C PHE A 131 -0.80 31.52 46.34
N ILE A 132 0.27 31.32 47.12
CA ILE A 132 1.53 30.72 46.65
C ILE A 132 1.33 29.24 46.31
N ALA A 133 0.62 28.49 47.15
CA ALA A 133 0.32 27.08 46.90
C ALA A 133 -0.55 26.89 45.65
N GLY A 134 -1.52 27.79 45.42
CA GLY A 134 -2.39 27.79 44.26
C GLY A 134 -1.65 28.00 42.93
N SER A 135 -0.64 28.87 42.88
CA SER A 135 0.12 29.11 41.66
C SER A 135 1.01 27.89 41.30
N TRP A 136 1.60 27.22 42.25
CA TRP A 136 2.37 25.98 42.01
C TRP A 136 1.47 24.82 41.54
N VAL A 137 0.28 24.68 42.10
CA VAL A 137 -0.71 23.72 41.67
C VAL A 137 -1.16 23.95 40.24
N MET A 138 -1.42 25.23 39.86
CA MET A 138 -1.78 25.57 38.46
C MET A 138 -0.66 25.24 37.48
N LEU A 139 0.59 25.62 37.78
CA LEU A 139 1.74 25.30 36.93
C LEU A 139 1.94 23.78 36.80
N GLY A 140 1.84 23.05 37.91
CA GLY A 140 1.92 21.59 37.97
C GLY A 140 0.81 20.92 37.15
N SER A 141 -0.42 21.45 37.21
CA SER A 141 -1.55 20.96 36.43
C SER A 141 -1.37 21.16 34.92
N PHE A 142 -0.80 22.30 34.51
CA PHE A 142 -0.53 22.56 33.09
C PHE A 142 0.55 21.63 32.53
N MET A 143 1.68 21.50 33.25
CA MET A 143 2.77 20.61 32.86
C MET A 143 2.35 19.14 32.90
N GLY A 144 1.59 18.75 33.94
CA GLY A 144 1.00 17.42 34.07
C GLY A 144 0.00 17.11 32.94
N GLY A 145 -0.77 18.10 32.51
CA GLY A 145 -1.70 17.98 31.39
C GLY A 145 -0.99 17.69 30.05
N LEU A 146 0.12 18.36 29.77
CA LEU A 146 0.93 18.08 28.58
C LEU A 146 1.53 16.68 28.57
N LEU A 147 2.06 16.24 29.71
CA LEU A 147 2.60 14.89 29.87
C LEU A 147 1.49 13.83 29.78
N SER A 148 0.34 14.07 30.42
CA SER A 148 -0.80 13.14 30.36
C SER A 148 -1.37 13.01 28.95
N PHE A 149 -1.35 14.08 28.15
CA PHE A 149 -1.78 14.04 26.77
C PHE A 149 -0.96 13.03 25.95
N GLY A 150 0.37 13.10 26.03
CA GLY A 150 1.24 12.15 25.32
C GLY A 150 1.01 10.70 25.76
N ILE A 151 0.87 10.47 27.07
CA ILE A 151 0.62 9.12 27.62
C ILE A 151 -0.75 8.62 27.18
N THR A 152 -1.79 9.44 27.27
CA THR A 152 -3.16 9.06 26.88
C THR A 152 -3.20 8.73 25.39
N LEU A 153 -2.59 9.54 24.54
CA LEU A 153 -2.51 9.29 23.10
C LEU A 153 -1.78 7.97 22.82
N ALA A 154 -0.64 7.73 23.46
CA ALA A 154 0.11 6.49 23.31
C ALA A 154 -0.69 5.25 23.75
N LEU A 155 -1.44 5.33 24.86
CA LEU A 155 -2.31 4.28 25.35
C LEU A 155 -3.47 4.00 24.38
N PHE A 156 -4.10 5.03 23.82
CA PHE A 156 -5.14 4.86 22.80
C PHE A 156 -4.63 4.14 21.57
N PHE A 157 -3.45 4.54 21.05
CA PHE A 157 -2.85 3.86 19.90
C PHE A 157 -2.45 2.42 20.23
N ALA A 158 -1.89 2.18 21.41
CA ALA A 158 -1.54 0.83 21.84
C ALA A 158 -2.79 -0.06 21.96
N LEU A 159 -3.85 0.42 22.60
CA LEU A 159 -5.12 -0.29 22.74
C LEU A 159 -5.78 -0.57 21.39
N ALA A 160 -5.85 0.43 20.51
CA ALA A 160 -6.35 0.27 19.16
C ALA A 160 -5.52 -0.75 18.36
N GLY A 161 -4.19 -0.72 18.51
CA GLY A 161 -3.30 -1.69 17.88
C GLY A 161 -3.51 -3.13 18.40
N ILE A 162 -3.70 -3.30 19.71
CA ILE A 162 -4.00 -4.61 20.30
C ILE A 162 -5.35 -5.14 19.80
N LEU A 163 -6.41 -4.31 19.84
CA LEU A 163 -7.74 -4.70 19.37
C LEU A 163 -7.71 -5.02 17.87
N SER A 164 -7.06 -4.19 17.07
CA SER A 164 -6.91 -4.42 15.63
C SER A 164 -6.15 -5.73 15.35
N ARG A 165 -5.12 -6.04 16.13
CA ARG A 165 -4.39 -7.31 15.99
C ARG A 165 -5.25 -8.52 16.33
N ILE A 166 -6.10 -8.41 17.35
CA ILE A 166 -7.00 -9.51 17.77
C ILE A 166 -8.10 -9.73 16.74
N VAL A 167 -8.70 -8.66 16.22
CA VAL A 167 -9.87 -8.75 15.34
C VAL A 167 -9.47 -8.91 13.87
N LEU A 168 -8.46 -8.17 13.42
CA LEU A 168 -8.06 -8.05 12.00
C LEU A 168 -6.71 -8.71 11.69
N GLY A 169 -6.08 -9.33 12.68
CA GLY A 169 -4.77 -9.97 12.52
C GLY A 169 -3.57 -9.00 12.34
N ASN A 170 -3.82 -7.70 12.18
CA ASN A 170 -2.79 -6.68 11.98
C ASN A 170 -3.00 -5.50 12.93
N ALA A 171 -1.96 -5.17 13.71
CA ALA A 171 -2.01 -4.11 14.71
C ALA A 171 -2.25 -2.69 14.15
N LEU A 172 -1.95 -2.46 12.88
CA LEU A 172 -2.10 -1.15 12.23
C LEU A 172 -3.31 -1.07 11.30
N ALA A 173 -4.12 -2.13 11.19
CA ALA A 173 -5.25 -2.16 10.26
C ALA A 173 -6.25 -1.02 10.52
N PHE A 174 -6.47 -0.62 11.78
CA PHE A 174 -7.35 0.49 12.13
C PHE A 174 -6.93 1.85 11.53
N ALA A 175 -5.63 2.03 11.27
CA ALA A 175 -5.09 3.28 10.73
C ALA A 175 -5.26 3.39 9.22
N PHE A 176 -5.62 2.30 8.54
CA PHE A 176 -5.76 2.26 7.09
C PHE A 176 -7.23 2.12 6.68
N LYS A 177 -7.54 2.71 5.53
CA LYS A 177 -8.86 2.54 4.91
C LYS A 177 -8.95 1.11 4.37
N GLU A 178 -9.99 0.39 4.73
CA GLU A 178 -10.32 -0.88 4.08
C GLU A 178 -10.69 -0.62 2.62
N LEU A 179 -10.23 -1.51 1.74
CA LEU A 179 -10.68 -1.54 0.35
C LEU A 179 -12.16 -1.91 0.34
N THR A 180 -12.93 -1.19 -0.44
CA THR A 180 -14.33 -1.56 -0.65
C THR A 180 -14.39 -2.76 -1.61
N PRO A 181 -15.47 -3.56 -1.61
CA PRO A 181 -15.65 -4.63 -2.60
C PRO A 181 -15.53 -4.13 -4.05
N LEU A 182 -15.94 -2.88 -4.32
CA LEU A 182 -15.78 -2.25 -5.64
C LEU A 182 -14.30 -1.97 -5.98
N ASP A 183 -13.51 -1.54 -4.98
CA ASP A 183 -12.07 -1.35 -5.18
C ASP A 183 -11.38 -2.68 -5.49
N ASP A 184 -11.79 -3.79 -4.83
CA ASP A 184 -11.26 -5.12 -5.08
C ASP A 184 -11.62 -5.63 -6.48
N ASP A 185 -12.86 -5.41 -6.93
CA ASP A 185 -13.31 -5.77 -8.28
C ASP A 185 -12.54 -4.96 -9.36
N ASP A 186 -12.33 -3.66 -9.13
CA ASP A 186 -11.57 -2.80 -10.04
C ASP A 186 -10.10 -3.24 -10.12
N ILE A 187 -9.51 -3.60 -8.99
CA ILE A 187 -8.12 -4.11 -8.91
C ILE A 187 -8.01 -5.44 -9.66
N ALA A 188 -8.96 -6.36 -9.45
CA ALA A 188 -9.00 -7.65 -10.13
C ALA A 188 -9.21 -7.48 -11.64
N ALA A 189 -10.12 -6.62 -12.06
CA ALA A 189 -10.36 -6.30 -13.47
C ALA A 189 -9.13 -5.69 -14.14
N MET A 190 -8.41 -4.81 -13.42
CA MET A 190 -7.15 -4.24 -13.90
C MET A 190 -6.09 -5.33 -14.07
N ALA A 191 -5.90 -6.19 -13.08
CA ALA A 191 -4.91 -7.28 -13.13
C ALA A 191 -5.17 -8.23 -14.31
N LEU A 192 -6.44 -8.64 -14.50
CA LEU A 192 -6.86 -9.47 -15.63
C LEU A 192 -6.66 -8.76 -16.97
N THR A 193 -6.98 -7.46 -17.05
CA THR A 193 -6.78 -6.65 -18.25
C THR A 193 -5.32 -6.60 -18.67
N VAL A 194 -4.43 -6.39 -17.69
CA VAL A 194 -2.98 -6.35 -17.90
C VAL A 194 -2.46 -7.72 -18.31
N HIS A 195 -2.85 -8.76 -17.58
CA HIS A 195 -2.45 -10.13 -17.88
C HIS A 195 -2.84 -10.54 -19.30
N HIS A 196 -4.11 -10.35 -19.69
CA HIS A 196 -4.57 -10.64 -21.04
C HIS A 196 -3.89 -9.79 -22.11
N SER A 197 -3.59 -8.51 -21.80
CA SER A 197 -2.87 -7.64 -22.75
C SER A 197 -1.44 -8.11 -22.98
N MET A 198 -0.80 -8.60 -21.91
CA MET A 198 0.54 -9.16 -21.98
C MET A 198 0.57 -10.46 -22.78
N LEU A 199 -0.35 -11.39 -22.53
CA LEU A 199 -0.45 -12.63 -23.31
C LEU A 199 -0.65 -12.33 -24.80
N ARG A 200 -1.54 -11.39 -25.17
CA ARG A 200 -1.76 -10.99 -26.57
C ARG A 200 -0.51 -10.36 -27.20
N ALA A 201 0.23 -9.58 -26.43
CA ALA A 201 1.46 -8.98 -26.94
C ALA A 201 2.56 -10.03 -27.15
N LEU A 202 2.63 -11.03 -26.29
CA LEU A 202 3.54 -12.17 -26.45
C LEU A 202 3.16 -13.02 -27.69
N ASP A 203 1.87 -13.27 -27.91
CA ASP A 203 1.36 -13.94 -29.11
C ASP A 203 1.76 -13.19 -30.39
N HIS A 204 1.57 -11.88 -30.40
CA HIS A 204 1.92 -11.02 -31.54
C HIS A 204 3.40 -11.13 -31.92
N VAL A 205 4.30 -11.29 -30.94
CA VAL A 205 5.73 -11.50 -31.20
C VAL A 205 6.10 -12.98 -31.43
N GLY A 206 5.12 -13.86 -31.61
CA GLY A 206 5.30 -15.26 -31.97
C GLY A 206 5.70 -16.16 -30.80
N VAL A 207 5.30 -15.82 -29.59
CA VAL A 207 5.42 -16.69 -28.41
C VAL A 207 4.18 -17.58 -28.31
N ASP A 208 4.37 -18.89 -28.14
CA ASP A 208 3.27 -19.81 -27.97
C ASP A 208 2.60 -19.62 -26.60
N ILE A 209 1.40 -19.04 -26.61
CA ILE A 209 0.63 -18.76 -25.38
C ILE A 209 0.11 -20.03 -24.72
N GLU A 210 -0.14 -21.10 -25.47
CA GLU A 210 -0.68 -22.33 -24.89
C GLU A 210 0.32 -22.97 -23.93
N VAL A 211 1.60 -22.92 -24.27
CA VAL A 211 2.68 -23.37 -23.38
C VAL A 211 2.73 -22.56 -22.09
N LEU A 212 2.53 -21.24 -22.17
CA LEU A 212 2.48 -20.36 -20.99
C LEU A 212 1.27 -20.66 -20.10
N ARG A 213 0.10 -20.86 -20.68
CA ARG A 213 -1.13 -21.23 -19.95
C ARG A 213 -1.02 -22.58 -19.25
N LEU A 214 -0.41 -23.55 -19.89
CA LEU A 214 -0.17 -24.87 -19.29
C LEU A 214 0.77 -24.76 -18.08
N LYS A 215 1.86 -23.98 -18.18
CA LYS A 215 2.75 -23.73 -17.05
C LYS A 215 2.02 -23.06 -15.87
N GLU A 216 1.09 -22.16 -16.14
CA GLU A 216 0.29 -21.46 -15.13
C GLU A 216 -0.65 -22.41 -14.39
N GLN A 217 -1.34 -23.32 -15.11
CA GLN A 217 -2.18 -24.35 -14.51
C GLN A 217 -1.39 -25.30 -13.62
N PHE A 218 -0.18 -25.68 -14.01
CA PHE A 218 0.70 -26.51 -13.17
C PHE A 218 1.14 -25.79 -11.90
N ARG A 219 1.42 -24.48 -11.96
CA ARG A 219 1.79 -23.66 -10.79
C ARG A 219 0.64 -23.47 -9.82
N SER A 220 -0.57 -23.21 -10.30
CA SER A 220 -1.77 -23.08 -9.45
C SER A 220 -2.12 -24.39 -8.75
N GLY A 221 -2.11 -25.50 -9.44
CA GLY A 221 -2.36 -26.83 -8.85
C GLY A 221 -1.29 -27.30 -7.87
N ALA A 222 -0.05 -26.81 -7.97
CA ALA A 222 1.00 -27.06 -6.98
C ALA A 222 0.81 -26.23 -5.69
N ARG A 223 0.26 -25.02 -5.81
CA ARG A 223 0.01 -24.12 -4.67
C ARG A 223 -1.16 -24.57 -3.81
N GLU A 224 -2.22 -25.13 -4.42
CA GLU A 224 -3.36 -25.71 -3.69
C GLU A 224 -3.01 -26.97 -2.88
N ARG A 225 -1.95 -27.69 -3.24
CA ARG A 225 -1.51 -28.90 -2.52
C ARG A 225 -0.54 -28.62 -1.35
N SER A 226 -0.17 -27.38 -1.13
CA SER A 226 0.80 -26.99 -0.08
C SER A 226 0.17 -26.31 1.15
N PHE A 227 -1.16 -26.41 1.31
CA PHE A 227 -1.89 -25.97 2.51
C PHE A 227 -2.57 -27.14 3.21
#